data_3c11dd2c539fd791d927b28a82b2212d
#
_entry.id   3c11dd2c539fd791d927b28a82b2212d
#
_cell.length_a   1.000
_cell.length_b   1.000
_cell.length_c   1.000
_cell.angle_alpha   90.00
_cell.angle_beta   90.00
_cell.angle_gamma   90.00
#
_symmetry.space_group_name_H-M   'P 1'
#
loop_
_entity.id
_entity.type
_entity.pdbx_description
1 polymer ?
#
loop_
_entity_poly.entity_id
_entity_poly.type
_entity_poly.pdbx_seq_one_letter_code
_entity_poly.pdbx_strand_id
1 'polypeptide(L)'
;MADKNFLTEIIDADLAEGKISEIHTRFPPEPNGYLHIGSAKAIYINWSIANQYGGKFNLRLDDTNPAREGEEYVNSIIEDLHWLGADPNGGIFYGSDYFDKCYEYAEKLIMEGKAYVDDLTRDEMREYRGADAGKPSRPSPWRDRTPEENLDLFRRMRAGEFKEGEKTLRAKIDLASPNMNMRDPAIYRIKYAEHHRQGNKWCIYPMYDFA
;
A
#
# COMPACT_ATOMS: atom_id res chain seq x y z
N MET A 1 -26.38 25.81 -0.57
CA MET A 1 -25.05 25.89 -1.21
C MET A 1 -24.09 25.14 -0.30
N ALA A 2 -23.38 24.14 -0.83
CA ALA A 2 -22.36 23.48 -0.04
C ALA A 2 -21.28 24.50 0.34
N ASP A 3 -20.81 24.45 1.58
CA ASP A 3 -19.78 25.37 2.06
C ASP A 3 -18.50 25.16 1.24
N LYS A 4 -18.01 26.22 0.60
CA LYS A 4 -16.75 26.18 -0.13
C LYS A 4 -15.61 26.01 0.87
N ASN A 5 -14.73 25.06 0.57
CA ASN A 5 -13.51 24.82 1.29
C ASN A 5 -12.38 24.52 0.28
N PHE A 6 -11.14 24.45 0.75
CA PHE A 6 -9.98 24.29 -0.12
C PHE A 6 -10.04 23.02 -1.01
N LEU A 7 -10.69 21.94 -0.56
CA LEU A 7 -10.87 20.72 -1.36
C LEU A 7 -11.83 20.99 -2.52
N THR A 8 -13.00 21.58 -2.24
CA THR A 8 -13.99 21.90 -3.28
C THR A 8 -13.48 22.94 -4.27
N GLU A 9 -12.66 23.91 -3.84
CA GLU A 9 -12.04 24.89 -4.72
C GLU A 9 -11.08 24.22 -5.73
N ILE A 10 -10.25 23.26 -5.26
CA ILE A 10 -9.35 22.50 -6.15
C ILE A 10 -10.15 21.65 -7.14
N ILE A 11 -11.16 20.93 -6.65
CA ILE A 11 -12.01 20.08 -7.47
C ILE A 11 -12.75 20.89 -8.52
N ASP A 12 -13.35 22.02 -8.13
CA ASP A 12 -14.06 22.92 -9.06
C ASP A 12 -13.13 23.42 -10.17
N ALA A 13 -11.90 23.80 -9.81
CA ALA A 13 -10.89 24.25 -10.78
C ALA A 13 -10.52 23.11 -11.76
N ASP A 14 -10.22 21.91 -11.26
CA ASP A 14 -9.82 20.76 -12.09
C ASP A 14 -10.95 20.29 -13.02
N LEU A 15 -12.21 20.36 -12.56
CA LEU A 15 -13.39 20.10 -13.41
C LEU A 15 -13.57 21.17 -14.48
N ALA A 16 -13.43 22.45 -14.12
CA ALA A 16 -13.58 23.57 -15.06
C ALA A 16 -12.49 23.57 -16.15
N GLU A 17 -11.27 23.14 -15.80
CA GLU A 17 -10.15 23.00 -16.74
C GLU A 17 -10.19 21.70 -17.55
N GLY A 18 -11.14 20.79 -17.26
CA GLY A 18 -11.28 19.51 -17.95
C GLY A 18 -10.15 18.53 -17.62
N LYS A 19 -9.41 18.72 -16.53
CA LYS A 19 -8.38 17.79 -16.06
C LYS A 19 -8.98 16.46 -15.58
N ILE A 20 -10.17 16.53 -15.02
CA ILE A 20 -10.95 15.40 -14.53
C ILE A 20 -12.38 15.51 -15.03
N SER A 21 -13.05 14.38 -15.21
CA SER A 21 -14.44 14.31 -15.66
C SER A 21 -15.39 13.74 -14.61
N GLU A 22 -14.86 13.03 -13.61
CA GLU A 22 -15.63 12.37 -12.55
C GLU A 22 -14.84 12.38 -11.24
N ILE A 23 -15.52 12.48 -10.13
CA ILE A 23 -14.93 12.40 -8.80
C ILE A 23 -14.99 10.97 -8.30
N HIS A 24 -13.82 10.43 -7.94
CA HIS A 24 -13.68 9.17 -7.25
C HIS A 24 -12.96 9.40 -5.92
N THR A 25 -13.62 9.07 -4.83
CA THR A 25 -13.01 9.06 -3.50
C THR A 25 -12.93 7.66 -2.94
N ARG A 26 -12.10 7.44 -1.94
CA ARG A 26 -11.98 6.13 -1.30
C ARG A 26 -11.70 6.26 0.19
N PHE A 27 -12.18 5.28 0.95
CA PHE A 27 -11.74 5.01 2.31
C PHE A 27 -10.96 3.68 2.30
N PRO A 28 -9.63 3.70 2.60
CA PRO A 28 -8.76 2.53 2.51
C PRO A 28 -8.35 2.00 3.90
N PRO A 29 -9.24 1.41 4.72
CA PRO A 29 -8.85 0.87 6.02
C PRO A 29 -8.09 -0.45 5.89
N GLU A 30 -7.14 -0.69 6.83
CA GLU A 30 -6.65 -2.05 7.12
C GLU A 30 -7.72 -2.77 7.97
N PRO A 31 -8.17 -3.98 7.59
CA PRO A 31 -9.13 -4.73 8.39
C PRO A 31 -8.45 -5.49 9.56
N ASN A 32 -7.78 -4.75 10.44
CA ASN A 32 -6.99 -5.24 11.57
C ASN A 32 -7.52 -4.77 12.95
N GLY A 33 -8.69 -4.17 12.99
CA GLY A 33 -9.35 -3.65 14.18
C GLY A 33 -10.65 -2.90 13.85
N TYR A 34 -11.38 -2.55 14.90
CA TYR A 34 -12.60 -1.76 14.79
C TYR A 34 -12.30 -0.30 14.45
N LEU A 35 -13.24 0.34 13.75
CA LEU A 35 -13.12 1.75 13.42
C LEU A 35 -13.25 2.63 14.68
N HIS A 36 -12.75 3.85 14.62
CA HIS A 36 -12.84 4.86 15.67
C HIS A 36 -13.33 6.20 15.11
N ILE A 37 -13.56 7.18 15.96
CA ILE A 37 -14.12 8.48 15.56
C ILE A 37 -13.27 9.20 14.49
N GLY A 38 -11.96 8.98 14.46
CA GLY A 38 -11.08 9.50 13.39
C GLY A 38 -11.39 8.86 12.04
N SER A 39 -11.73 7.58 12.02
CA SER A 39 -12.17 6.87 10.80
C SER A 39 -13.51 7.43 10.31
N ALA A 40 -14.47 7.67 11.20
CA ALA A 40 -15.75 8.27 10.84
C ALA A 40 -15.59 9.64 10.16
N LYS A 41 -14.65 10.48 10.64
CA LYS A 41 -14.31 11.75 9.99
C LYS A 41 -13.76 11.54 8.59
N ALA A 42 -12.83 10.59 8.38
CA ALA A 42 -12.26 10.30 7.08
C ALA A 42 -13.31 9.76 6.09
N ILE A 43 -14.18 8.86 6.56
CA ILE A 43 -15.31 8.34 5.78
C ILE A 43 -16.20 9.48 5.33
N TYR A 44 -16.62 10.32 6.27
CA TYR A 44 -17.56 11.41 5.97
C TYR A 44 -16.99 12.44 4.98
N ILE A 45 -15.72 12.80 5.08
CA ILE A 45 -15.07 13.71 4.12
C ILE A 45 -15.09 13.09 2.72
N ASN A 46 -14.70 11.85 2.57
CA ASN A 46 -14.64 11.17 1.27
C ASN A 46 -16.04 10.96 0.68
N TRP A 47 -16.97 10.47 1.48
CA TRP A 47 -18.36 10.22 1.06
C TRP A 47 -19.08 11.52 0.68
N SER A 48 -18.96 12.58 1.51
CA SER A 48 -19.65 13.85 1.24
C SER A 48 -19.14 14.53 -0.03
N ILE A 49 -17.85 14.47 -0.32
CA ILE A 49 -17.29 14.98 -1.57
C ILE A 49 -17.82 14.19 -2.75
N ALA A 50 -17.76 12.87 -2.74
CA ALA A 50 -18.31 12.06 -3.81
C ALA A 50 -19.79 12.36 -4.04
N ASN A 51 -20.59 12.42 -2.97
CA ASN A 51 -22.02 12.70 -3.05
C ASN A 51 -22.32 14.11 -3.57
N GLN A 52 -21.56 15.12 -3.15
CA GLN A 52 -21.74 16.51 -3.60
C GLN A 52 -21.53 16.67 -5.11
N TYR A 53 -20.60 15.94 -5.69
CA TYR A 53 -20.28 16.00 -7.11
C TYR A 53 -20.91 14.90 -7.96
N GLY A 54 -21.81 14.08 -7.38
CA GLY A 54 -22.42 12.95 -8.08
C GLY A 54 -21.42 11.86 -8.51
N GLY A 55 -20.29 11.79 -7.80
CA GLY A 55 -19.19 10.88 -8.07
C GLY A 55 -19.32 9.54 -7.34
N LYS A 56 -18.20 8.82 -7.25
CA LYS A 56 -18.13 7.50 -6.62
C LYS A 56 -17.32 7.53 -5.35
N PHE A 57 -17.82 6.87 -4.32
CA PHE A 57 -17.12 6.57 -3.07
C PHE A 57 -16.86 5.07 -3.01
N ASN A 58 -15.59 4.67 -2.87
CA ASN A 58 -15.15 3.29 -2.81
C ASN A 58 -14.69 2.93 -1.40
N LEU A 59 -15.03 1.73 -0.94
CA LEU A 59 -14.33 1.08 0.16
C LEU A 59 -13.21 0.22 -0.44
N ARG A 60 -11.96 0.51 -0.13
CA ARG A 60 -10.82 -0.32 -0.51
C ARG A 60 -10.15 -0.89 0.72
N LEU A 61 -10.44 -2.10 1.09
CA LEU A 61 -9.81 -2.81 2.19
C LEU A 61 -8.35 -3.10 1.84
N ASP A 62 -7.45 -2.58 2.66
CA ASP A 62 -6.01 -2.85 2.53
C ASP A 62 -5.65 -4.08 3.32
N ASP A 63 -5.90 -5.23 2.73
CA ASP A 63 -5.65 -6.55 3.29
C ASP A 63 -4.31 -7.12 2.82
N THR A 64 -3.23 -6.35 2.99
CA THR A 64 -1.87 -6.75 2.59
C THR A 64 -1.06 -7.45 3.69
N ASN A 65 -1.62 -7.56 4.90
CA ASN A 65 -0.94 -8.14 6.06
C ASN A 65 -1.67 -9.36 6.64
N PRO A 66 -1.39 -10.58 6.16
CA PRO A 66 -2.14 -11.79 6.50
C PRO A 66 -2.13 -12.14 8.00
N ALA A 67 -1.18 -11.58 8.77
CA ALA A 67 -1.03 -11.93 10.19
C ALA A 67 -1.97 -11.16 11.14
N ARG A 68 -2.68 -10.14 10.67
CA ARG A 68 -3.46 -9.22 11.51
C ARG A 68 -4.88 -8.97 11.03
N GLU A 69 -5.19 -9.37 9.82
CA GLU A 69 -6.44 -9.07 9.14
C GLU A 69 -7.44 -10.21 9.32
N GLY A 70 -8.70 -9.87 9.51
CA GLY A 70 -9.75 -10.85 9.76
C GLY A 70 -11.10 -10.44 9.18
N GLU A 71 -11.88 -11.45 8.78
CA GLU A 71 -13.22 -11.28 8.24
C GLU A 71 -14.17 -10.55 9.20
N GLU A 72 -13.98 -10.74 10.50
CA GLU A 72 -14.73 -10.01 11.54
C GLU A 72 -14.57 -8.48 11.38
N TYR A 73 -13.34 -8.00 11.19
CA TYR A 73 -13.08 -6.57 11.02
C TYR A 73 -13.59 -6.04 9.69
N VAL A 74 -13.49 -6.84 8.62
CA VAL A 74 -14.07 -6.51 7.31
C VAL A 74 -15.57 -6.26 7.45
N ASN A 75 -16.30 -7.18 8.08
CA ASN A 75 -17.74 -7.08 8.27
C ASN A 75 -18.10 -5.88 9.15
N SER A 76 -17.38 -5.66 10.25
CA SER A 76 -17.60 -4.49 11.12
C SER A 76 -17.38 -3.17 10.39
N ILE A 77 -16.34 -3.06 9.54
CA ILE A 77 -16.10 -1.87 8.72
C ILE A 77 -17.26 -1.60 7.78
N ILE A 78 -17.79 -2.62 7.12
CA ILE A 78 -18.94 -2.48 6.21
C ILE A 78 -20.19 -2.05 6.98
N GLU A 79 -20.46 -2.66 8.13
CA GLU A 79 -21.58 -2.30 9.01
C GLU A 79 -21.48 -0.86 9.49
N ASP A 80 -20.30 -0.40 9.89
CA ASP A 80 -20.05 0.97 10.33
C ASP A 80 -20.28 2.00 9.21
N LEU A 81 -19.86 1.70 7.97
CA LEU A 81 -20.15 2.56 6.84
C LEU A 81 -21.65 2.66 6.58
N HIS A 82 -22.35 1.54 6.62
CA HIS A 82 -23.80 1.50 6.47
C HIS A 82 -24.51 2.28 7.58
N TRP A 83 -24.10 2.09 8.84
CA TRP A 83 -24.63 2.82 9.98
C TRP A 83 -24.43 4.34 9.86
N LEU A 84 -23.31 4.78 9.31
CA LEU A 84 -23.03 6.20 9.03
C LEU A 84 -23.81 6.75 7.83
N GLY A 85 -24.54 5.91 7.08
CA GLY A 85 -25.20 6.29 5.85
C GLY A 85 -24.24 6.58 4.69
N ALA A 86 -23.00 6.09 4.77
CA ALA A 86 -21.93 6.32 3.81
C ALA A 86 -21.65 5.05 2.99
N ASP A 87 -22.68 4.47 2.39
CA ASP A 87 -22.53 3.27 1.57
C ASP A 87 -21.60 3.51 0.36
N PRO A 88 -20.69 2.56 0.08
CA PRO A 88 -19.74 2.69 -1.03
C PRO A 88 -20.42 2.42 -2.37
N ASN A 89 -21.02 3.46 -2.97
CA ASN A 89 -21.70 3.41 -4.25
C ASN A 89 -20.79 3.11 -5.46
N GLY A 90 -19.47 3.24 -5.30
CA GLY A 90 -18.46 2.87 -6.30
C GLY A 90 -18.01 1.41 -6.20
N GLY A 91 -18.25 0.75 -5.06
CA GLY A 91 -17.94 -0.66 -4.81
C GLY A 91 -16.97 -0.90 -3.64
N ILE A 92 -16.83 -2.19 -3.32
CA ILE A 92 -15.91 -2.69 -2.29
C ILE A 92 -14.80 -3.45 -2.98
N PHE A 93 -13.56 -3.07 -2.71
CA PHE A 93 -12.34 -3.64 -3.30
C PHE A 93 -11.40 -4.12 -2.22
N TYR A 94 -10.59 -5.12 -2.55
CA TYR A 94 -9.57 -5.67 -1.65
C TYR A 94 -8.20 -5.54 -2.29
N GLY A 95 -7.20 -5.15 -1.51
CA GLY A 95 -5.81 -5.12 -1.97
C GLY A 95 -5.34 -6.49 -2.46
N SER A 96 -5.77 -7.55 -1.78
CA SER A 96 -5.44 -8.93 -2.13
C SER A 96 -5.95 -9.40 -3.51
N ASP A 97 -6.96 -8.76 -4.09
CA ASP A 97 -7.42 -9.08 -5.45
C ASP A 97 -6.39 -8.68 -6.52
N TYR A 98 -5.45 -7.82 -6.17
CA TYR A 98 -4.43 -7.29 -7.07
C TYR A 98 -3.03 -7.88 -6.84
N PHE A 99 -2.85 -8.87 -5.96
CA PHE A 99 -1.54 -9.45 -5.65
C PHE A 99 -0.81 -10.01 -6.87
N ASP A 100 -1.51 -10.69 -7.78
CA ASP A 100 -0.90 -11.17 -9.02
C ASP A 100 -0.33 -10.00 -9.85
N LYS A 101 -1.10 -8.91 -9.96
CA LYS A 101 -0.69 -7.71 -10.70
C LYS A 101 0.45 -6.94 -10.01
N CYS A 102 0.40 -6.84 -8.68
CA CYS A 102 1.50 -6.28 -7.90
C CYS A 102 2.79 -7.08 -8.11
N TYR A 103 2.69 -8.42 -8.16
CA TYR A 103 3.83 -9.28 -8.43
C TYR A 103 4.44 -9.03 -9.83
N GLU A 104 3.60 -8.95 -10.86
CA GLU A 104 4.03 -8.61 -12.23
C GLU A 104 4.74 -7.24 -12.29
N TYR A 105 4.20 -6.23 -11.62
CA TYR A 105 4.82 -4.91 -11.55
C TYR A 105 6.13 -4.91 -10.75
N ALA A 106 6.26 -5.73 -9.72
CA ALA A 106 7.51 -5.89 -9.00
C ALA A 106 8.59 -6.51 -9.90
N GLU A 107 8.27 -7.56 -10.66
CA GLU A 107 9.19 -8.13 -11.67
C GLU A 107 9.60 -7.08 -12.73
N LYS A 108 8.66 -6.26 -13.18
CA LYS A 108 8.95 -5.17 -14.13
C LYS A 108 9.92 -4.14 -13.53
N LEU A 109 9.71 -3.71 -12.29
CA LEU A 109 10.63 -2.77 -11.60
C LEU A 109 12.03 -3.38 -11.44
N ILE A 110 12.13 -4.66 -11.16
CA ILE A 110 13.42 -5.37 -11.09
C ILE A 110 14.13 -5.31 -12.43
N MET A 111 13.43 -5.68 -13.52
CA MET A 111 14.01 -5.70 -14.87
C MET A 111 14.40 -4.31 -15.38
N GLU A 112 13.73 -3.26 -14.91
CA GLU A 112 14.08 -1.85 -15.18
C GLU A 112 15.22 -1.33 -14.27
N GLY A 113 15.78 -2.18 -13.38
CA GLY A 113 16.82 -1.77 -12.43
C GLY A 113 16.32 -0.81 -11.33
N LYS A 114 15.01 -0.74 -11.11
CA LYS A 114 14.34 0.13 -10.13
C LYS A 114 13.98 -0.58 -8.81
N ALA A 115 14.26 -1.86 -8.70
CA ALA A 115 14.11 -2.63 -7.48
C ALA A 115 15.22 -3.67 -7.36
N TYR A 116 15.56 -4.04 -6.14
CA TYR A 116 16.58 -5.04 -5.84
C TYR A 116 16.21 -5.87 -4.61
N VAL A 117 16.66 -7.12 -4.58
CA VAL A 117 16.53 -8.00 -3.42
C VAL A 117 17.66 -7.71 -2.45
N ASP A 118 17.30 -7.37 -1.22
CA ASP A 118 18.23 -7.04 -0.15
C ASP A 118 18.28 -8.18 0.89
N ASP A 119 19.47 -8.51 1.35
CA ASP A 119 19.72 -9.55 2.36
C ASP A 119 19.94 -8.96 3.76
N LEU A 120 19.83 -7.65 3.91
CA LEU A 120 19.92 -7.00 5.20
C LEU A 120 18.75 -7.39 6.10
N THR A 121 19.04 -7.66 7.36
CA THR A 121 18.01 -7.78 8.40
C THR A 121 17.27 -6.47 8.61
N ARG A 122 16.14 -6.50 9.31
CA ARG A 122 15.35 -5.31 9.61
C ARG A 122 16.15 -4.23 10.35
N ASP A 123 17.00 -4.64 11.30
CA ASP A 123 17.79 -3.72 12.11
C ASP A 123 18.91 -3.10 11.28
N GLU A 124 19.60 -3.90 10.46
CA GLU A 124 20.60 -3.40 9.51
C GLU A 124 19.98 -2.45 8.48
N MET A 125 18.81 -2.80 7.89
CA MET A 125 18.10 -1.89 6.98
C MET A 125 17.81 -0.54 7.64
N ARG A 126 17.38 -0.54 8.90
CA ARG A 126 17.12 0.68 9.67
C ARG A 126 18.38 1.52 9.82
N GLU A 127 19.49 0.88 10.16
CA GLU A 127 20.81 1.54 10.28
C GLU A 127 21.25 2.12 8.92
N TYR A 128 21.21 1.32 7.85
CA TYR A 128 21.62 1.72 6.50
C TYR A 128 20.78 2.87 5.93
N ARG A 129 19.50 2.94 6.25
CA ARG A 129 18.61 4.06 5.85
C ARG A 129 18.87 5.34 6.66
N GLY A 130 19.72 5.30 7.67
CA GLY A 130 19.97 6.46 8.53
C GLY A 130 18.75 6.83 9.38
N ALA A 131 17.99 5.84 9.87
CA ALA A 131 16.79 6.06 10.67
C ALA A 131 17.11 6.64 12.07
N ASP A 132 18.33 6.45 12.55
CA ASP A 132 18.77 7.05 13.79
C ASP A 132 19.21 8.50 13.56
N ALA A 133 18.79 9.39 14.46
CA ALA A 133 19.02 10.83 14.33
C ALA A 133 20.49 11.18 14.03
N GLY A 134 20.71 11.89 12.94
CA GLY A 134 22.02 12.43 12.55
C GLY A 134 22.95 11.49 11.78
N LYS A 135 22.53 10.24 11.50
CA LYS A 135 23.34 9.35 10.66
C LYS A 135 22.94 9.49 9.18
N PRO A 136 23.90 9.61 8.25
CA PRO A 136 23.61 9.58 6.82
C PRO A 136 23.16 8.17 6.41
N SER A 137 22.29 8.08 5.42
CA SER A 137 21.99 6.80 4.77
C SER A 137 23.20 6.34 3.94
N ARG A 138 23.33 5.03 3.80
CA ARG A 138 24.36 4.39 2.97
C ARG A 138 23.74 3.28 2.11
N PRO A 139 24.30 2.98 0.92
CA PRO A 139 23.80 1.91 0.08
C PRO A 139 23.97 0.54 0.73
N SER A 140 22.96 -0.32 0.56
CA SER A 140 23.12 -1.74 0.87
C SER A 140 24.19 -2.36 -0.03
N PRO A 141 24.99 -3.34 0.46
CA PRO A 141 25.92 -4.12 -0.37
C PRO A 141 25.25 -4.82 -1.56
N TRP A 142 23.96 -5.05 -1.46
CA TRP A 142 23.16 -5.78 -2.46
C TRP A 142 22.42 -4.90 -3.45
N ARG A 143 22.54 -3.58 -3.30
CA ARG A 143 21.82 -2.57 -4.09
C ARG A 143 22.12 -2.63 -5.59
N ASP A 144 23.32 -3.07 -5.93
CA ASP A 144 23.83 -3.06 -7.30
C ASP A 144 23.92 -4.45 -7.94
N ARG A 145 23.17 -5.43 -7.41
CA ARG A 145 22.92 -6.71 -8.08
C ARG A 145 22.28 -6.47 -9.45
N THR A 146 22.61 -7.34 -10.41
CA THR A 146 22.02 -7.28 -11.76
C THR A 146 20.50 -7.52 -11.70
N PRO A 147 19.74 -7.01 -12.70
CA PRO A 147 18.31 -7.30 -12.80
C PRO A 147 18.00 -8.80 -12.84
N GLU A 148 18.82 -9.59 -13.53
CA GLU A 148 18.65 -11.03 -13.68
C GLU A 148 18.83 -11.76 -12.34
N GLU A 149 19.87 -11.41 -11.57
CA GLU A 149 20.08 -11.96 -10.22
C GLU A 149 18.93 -11.59 -9.27
N ASN A 150 18.47 -10.34 -9.31
CA ASN A 150 17.35 -9.89 -8.51
C ASN A 150 16.05 -10.60 -8.86
N LEU A 151 15.80 -10.82 -10.16
CA LEU A 151 14.62 -11.54 -10.64
C LEU A 151 14.63 -13.01 -10.20
N ASP A 152 15.77 -13.68 -10.31
CA ASP A 152 15.91 -15.05 -9.80
C ASP A 152 15.64 -15.13 -8.31
N LEU A 153 16.27 -14.26 -7.52
CA LEU A 153 16.04 -14.20 -6.06
C LEU A 153 14.59 -13.91 -5.71
N PHE A 154 13.93 -12.97 -6.40
CA PHE A 154 12.54 -12.62 -6.12
C PHE A 154 11.59 -13.79 -6.44
N ARG A 155 11.82 -14.52 -7.52
CA ARG A 155 11.08 -15.74 -7.86
C ARG A 155 11.29 -16.84 -6.82
N ARG A 156 12.49 -17.00 -6.32
CA ARG A 156 12.81 -17.94 -5.24
C ARG A 156 12.18 -17.53 -3.90
N MET A 157 12.08 -16.21 -3.62
CA MET A 157 11.27 -15.73 -2.50
C MET A 157 9.81 -16.18 -2.64
N ARG A 158 9.23 -16.05 -3.85
CA ARG A 158 7.86 -16.50 -4.14
C ARG A 158 7.71 -18.02 -4.06
N ALA A 159 8.75 -18.78 -4.38
CA ALA A 159 8.78 -20.23 -4.25
C ALA A 159 8.93 -20.72 -2.79
N GLY A 160 9.15 -19.83 -1.84
CA GLY A 160 9.28 -20.18 -0.41
C GLY A 160 10.64 -20.73 -0.01
N GLU A 161 11.71 -20.44 -0.76
CA GLU A 161 13.06 -20.97 -0.47
C GLU A 161 13.75 -20.25 0.71
N PHE A 162 13.26 -19.07 1.12
CA PHE A 162 13.89 -18.25 2.16
C PHE A 162 12.99 -18.08 3.37
N LYS A 163 13.59 -17.88 4.54
CA LYS A 163 12.87 -17.61 5.79
C LYS A 163 12.37 -16.18 5.87
N GLU A 164 11.41 -15.92 6.75
CA GLU A 164 10.98 -14.57 7.10
C GLU A 164 12.18 -13.72 7.56
N GLY A 165 12.29 -12.51 7.01
CA GLY A 165 13.37 -11.59 7.34
C GLY A 165 14.72 -11.86 6.65
N GLU A 166 14.86 -12.95 5.90
CA GLU A 166 16.11 -13.29 5.19
C GLU A 166 16.30 -12.48 3.90
N LYS A 167 15.19 -12.20 3.21
CA LYS A 167 15.18 -11.41 1.97
C LYS A 167 14.03 -10.41 1.97
N THR A 168 14.28 -9.25 1.37
CA THR A 168 13.29 -8.18 1.20
C THR A 168 13.47 -7.56 -0.17
N LEU A 169 12.40 -7.38 -0.96
CA LEU A 169 12.50 -6.58 -2.18
C LEU A 169 12.37 -5.10 -1.81
N ARG A 170 13.30 -4.29 -2.27
CA ARG A 170 13.33 -2.85 -2.03
C ARG A 170 13.28 -2.07 -3.34
N ALA A 171 12.59 -0.93 -3.32
CA ALA A 171 12.69 0.03 -4.43
C ALA A 171 14.07 0.71 -4.41
N LYS A 172 14.64 0.96 -5.60
CA LYS A 172 15.89 1.68 -5.79
C LYS A 172 15.58 3.12 -6.16
N ILE A 173 15.57 4.03 -5.15
CA ILE A 173 15.13 5.42 -5.34
C ILE A 173 16.28 6.38 -5.02
N ASP A 174 16.23 7.06 -3.88
CA ASP A 174 17.20 8.09 -3.49
C ASP A 174 17.55 7.99 -2.01
N LEU A 175 18.76 7.56 -1.73
CA LEU A 175 19.26 7.42 -0.35
C LEU A 175 19.53 8.77 0.33
N ALA A 176 19.68 9.86 -0.44
CA ALA A 176 19.91 11.20 0.08
C ALA A 176 18.61 11.96 0.35
N SER A 177 17.46 11.39 0.01
CA SER A 177 16.17 12.05 0.20
C SER A 177 15.94 12.49 1.65
N PRO A 178 15.46 13.71 1.89
CA PRO A 178 15.03 14.13 3.24
C PRO A 178 13.82 13.32 3.73
N ASN A 179 13.01 12.79 2.81
CA ASN A 179 11.91 11.90 3.14
C ASN A 179 12.41 10.46 3.29
N MET A 180 12.34 9.94 4.51
CA MET A 180 12.75 8.57 4.85
C MET A 180 12.06 7.50 3.99
N ASN A 181 10.81 7.74 3.57
CA ASN A 181 10.05 6.79 2.76
C ASN A 181 10.58 6.67 1.32
N MET A 182 11.42 7.61 0.89
CA MET A 182 12.07 7.59 -0.43
C MET A 182 13.47 6.95 -0.39
N ARG A 183 13.98 6.59 0.80
CA ARG A 183 15.30 5.99 0.95
C ARG A 183 15.23 4.47 0.81
N ASP A 184 15.07 4.01 -0.41
CA ASP A 184 14.97 2.60 -0.80
C ASP A 184 14.01 1.80 0.14
N PRO A 185 12.71 2.09 0.13
CA PRO A 185 11.73 1.41 0.98
C PRO A 185 11.58 -0.07 0.59
N ALA A 186 11.21 -0.89 1.56
CA ALA A 186 10.75 -2.25 1.30
C ALA A 186 9.42 -2.20 0.55
N ILE A 187 9.30 -2.99 -0.55
CA ILE A 187 8.07 -3.11 -1.34
C ILE A 187 7.47 -4.52 -1.29
N TYR A 188 8.28 -5.55 -0.99
CA TYR A 188 7.82 -6.91 -0.69
C TYR A 188 8.57 -7.51 0.48
N ARG A 189 7.86 -8.31 1.28
CA ARG A 189 8.42 -9.08 2.41
C ARG A 189 7.98 -10.54 2.32
N ILE A 190 8.78 -11.44 2.91
CA ILE A 190 8.41 -12.83 3.14
C ILE A 190 7.57 -12.91 4.40
N LYS A 191 6.41 -13.58 4.32
CA LYS A 191 5.53 -13.85 5.46
C LYS A 191 4.83 -15.19 5.29
N TYR A 192 5.04 -16.11 6.20
CA TYR A 192 4.35 -17.40 6.23
C TYR A 192 3.13 -17.31 7.14
N ALA A 193 2.02 -16.89 6.58
CA ALA A 193 0.74 -16.84 7.27
C ALA A 193 -0.39 -17.07 6.27
N GLU A 194 -1.45 -17.72 6.71
CA GLU A 194 -2.65 -17.88 5.91
C GLU A 194 -3.38 -16.54 5.77
N HIS A 195 -3.69 -16.18 4.54
CA HIS A 195 -4.43 -14.96 4.24
C HIS A 195 -5.93 -15.24 4.21
N HIS A 196 -6.75 -14.41 4.86
CA HIS A 196 -8.19 -14.63 5.02
C HIS A 196 -8.97 -14.82 3.70
N ARG A 197 -8.48 -14.29 2.56
CA ARG A 197 -9.09 -14.46 1.23
C ARG A 197 -8.24 -15.29 0.26
N GLN A 198 -6.92 -15.22 0.33
CA GLN A 198 -6.00 -15.88 -0.60
C GLN A 198 -5.47 -17.21 -0.06
N GLY A 199 -5.80 -17.56 1.21
CA GLY A 199 -5.31 -18.78 1.86
C GLY A 199 -3.78 -18.82 1.85
N ASN A 200 -3.23 -19.96 1.46
CA ASN A 200 -1.79 -20.19 1.38
C ASN A 200 -1.20 -20.00 -0.03
N LYS A 201 -1.89 -19.26 -0.92
CA LYS A 201 -1.40 -19.01 -2.28
C LYS A 201 -0.09 -18.24 -2.29
N TRP A 202 0.14 -17.36 -1.31
CA TRP A 202 1.28 -16.46 -1.23
C TRP A 202 2.12 -16.72 0.02
N CYS A 203 3.43 -16.55 -0.10
CA CYS A 203 4.38 -16.49 1.02
C CYS A 203 5.24 -15.21 0.98
N ILE A 204 4.99 -14.35 0.00
CA ILE A 204 5.50 -12.98 -0.07
C ILE A 204 4.33 -12.03 -0.25
N TYR A 205 4.40 -10.86 0.38
CA TYR A 205 3.32 -9.89 0.38
C TYR A 205 3.85 -8.50 0.08
N PRO A 206 3.12 -7.72 -0.74
CA PRO A 206 3.49 -6.33 -0.99
C PRO A 206 3.38 -5.52 0.30
N MET A 207 4.16 -4.46 0.39
CA MET A 207 4.03 -3.47 1.46
C MET A 207 2.93 -2.48 1.08
N TYR A 208 2.32 -1.87 2.10
CA TYR A 208 1.22 -0.92 1.98
C TYR A 208 1.41 0.15 0.89
N ASP A 209 2.59 0.77 0.84
CA ASP A 209 2.86 1.85 -0.13
C ASP A 209 3.03 1.36 -1.58
N PHE A 210 3.08 0.04 -1.78
CA PHE A 210 3.27 -0.57 -3.11
C PHE A 210 1.99 -1.21 -3.66
N ALA A 211 1.07 -1.66 -2.79
CA ALA A 211 -0.16 -2.37 -3.16
C ALA A 211 -1.25 -1.45 -3.75
#